data_4aff87a42c4058d5e9625af01a438de9
#
_entry.id   4aff87a42c4058d5e9625af01a438de9
#
_cell.length_a   1.000
_cell.length_b   1.000
_cell.length_c   1.000
_cell.angle_alpha   90.00
_cell.angle_beta   90.00
_cell.angle_gamma   90.00
#
_symmetry.space_group_name_H-M   'P 1'
#
loop_
_entity.id
_entity.type
_entity.pdbx_description
1 polymer ?
#
loop_
_entity_poly.entity_id
_entity_poly.type
_entity_poly.pdbx_seq_one_letter_code
_entity_poly.pdbx_strand_id
1 'polypeptide(L)'
;MSGRDAAEAGGSGTGPDAAELGGALGERATLVQFSSAFCAPCRATRRVLDEVAAMVPGVAHIEIDAEARLDLVRALGILKTPTVLVLDAHGREVRRAAGQPRKADVIAALGEAV
;
A
#
# COMPACT_ATOMS: atom_id res chain seq x y z
N MET A 1 -6.25 21.51 13.37
CA MET A 1 -6.69 21.33 12.95
C MET A 1 -6.77 20.98 12.48
N SER A 2 -6.66 20.82 12.63
CA SER A 2 -7.02 20.45 12.07
C SER A 2 -7.11 20.01 11.34
N GLY A 3 -6.91 19.95 11.21
CA GLY A 3 -7.25 19.52 10.45
C GLY A 3 -7.05 18.76 10.11
N ARG A 4 -6.82 18.57 10.41
CA ARG A 4 -6.91 17.88 10.01
C ARG A 4 -7.45 17.29 9.93
N ASP A 5 -7.58 17.39 10.22
CA ASP A 5 -8.34 16.88 9.99
C ASP A 5 -8.85 16.38 9.53
N ALA A 6 -8.87 16.40 9.72
CA ALA A 6 -9.60 16.04 9.22
C ALA A 6 -9.78 15.51 8.53
N ALA A 7 -9.70 15.64 8.59
CA ALA A 7 -10.07 15.32 7.94
C ALA A 7 -9.98 14.73 7.57
N GLU A 8 -9.66 14.71 7.92
CA GLU A 8 -9.94 14.36 7.60
C GLU A 8 -10.23 13.71 7.41
N ALA A 9 -10.24 13.71 7.90
CA ALA A 9 -10.76 13.22 7.77
C ALA A 9 -11.11 12.57 7.50
N GLY A 10 -11.16 13.44 7.37
CA GLY A 10 -11.94 12.46 7.53
C GLY A 10 -11.35 11.17 7.44
N GLY A 11 -10.97 10.67 8.27
CA GLY A 11 -10.43 9.38 8.31
C GLY A 11 -10.39 8.63 7.00
N SER A 12 -11.48 8.62 6.28
CA SER A 12 -11.52 7.96 4.98
C SER A 12 -10.38 8.45 4.11
N GLY A 13 -9.63 7.52 3.53
CA GLY A 13 -8.52 7.86 2.67
C GLY A 13 -7.23 8.18 3.38
N THR A 14 -7.20 8.19 4.72
CA THR A 14 -5.92 8.34 5.40
C THR A 14 -5.13 7.06 5.32
N GLY A 15 -3.82 7.15 5.44
CA GLY A 15 -2.94 6.00 5.39
C GLY A 15 -1.70 6.23 6.20
N PRO A 16 -0.78 5.27 6.21
CA PRO A 16 0.46 5.39 6.94
C PRO A 16 1.38 6.41 6.29
N ASP A 17 2.22 7.05 7.08
CA ASP A 17 3.19 8.00 6.53
C ASP A 17 4.49 7.26 6.13
N ALA A 18 5.38 8.01 5.47
CA ALA A 18 6.63 7.42 4.98
C ALA A 18 7.48 6.85 6.11
N ALA A 19 7.52 7.53 7.25
CA ALA A 19 8.32 7.06 8.38
C ALA A 19 7.80 5.72 8.91
N GLU A 20 6.48 5.56 8.99
CA GLU A 20 5.88 4.30 9.43
C GLU A 20 6.17 3.17 8.47
N LEU A 21 6.20 3.47 7.17
CA LEU A 21 6.43 2.45 6.15
C LEU A 21 7.92 2.10 6.00
N GLY A 22 8.79 2.93 6.50
CA GLY A 22 10.23 2.69 6.40
C GLY A 22 10.80 2.98 5.02
N GLY A 23 10.10 3.80 4.23
CA GLY A 23 10.54 4.15 2.89
C GLY A 23 9.85 5.40 2.39
N ALA A 24 10.38 5.98 1.33
CA ALA A 24 9.81 7.19 0.76
C ALA A 24 8.60 6.87 -0.09
N LEU A 25 7.57 7.70 0.01
CA LEU A 25 6.40 7.57 -0.86
C LEU A 25 6.79 7.96 -2.29
N GLY A 26 6.11 7.35 -3.26
CA GLY A 26 6.27 7.72 -4.65
C GLY A 26 5.70 9.11 -4.90
N GLU A 27 6.23 9.78 -5.91
CA GLU A 27 5.77 11.13 -6.26
C GLU A 27 4.30 11.14 -6.65
N ARG A 28 3.82 10.07 -7.28
CA ARG A 28 2.45 9.99 -7.77
C ARG A 28 1.60 8.99 -7.01
N ALA A 29 2.19 7.87 -6.61
CA ALA A 29 1.47 6.83 -5.88
C ALA A 29 2.45 5.88 -5.22
N THR A 30 1.96 5.07 -4.28
CA THR A 30 2.76 4.05 -3.61
C THR A 30 1.95 2.76 -3.51
N LEU A 31 2.58 1.65 -3.85
CA LEU A 31 2.02 0.31 -3.64
C LEU A 31 2.70 -0.26 -2.41
N VAL A 32 1.90 -0.55 -1.37
CA VAL A 32 2.41 -1.10 -0.12
C VAL A 32 1.94 -2.54 -0.01
N GLN A 33 2.87 -3.45 0.16
CA GLN A 33 2.56 -4.88 0.28
C GLN A 33 2.94 -5.37 1.67
N PHE A 34 1.96 -5.95 2.37
CA PHE A 34 2.21 -6.65 3.63
C PHE A 34 2.39 -8.12 3.33
N SER A 35 3.52 -8.69 3.74
CA SER A 35 3.91 -10.06 3.44
C SER A 35 4.29 -10.80 4.71
N SER A 36 4.33 -12.12 4.62
CA SER A 36 4.84 -12.97 5.70
C SER A 36 5.84 -13.96 5.13
N ALA A 37 6.58 -14.65 6.01
CA ALA A 37 7.54 -15.67 5.61
C ALA A 37 6.80 -16.86 5.00
N PHE A 38 7.44 -17.54 4.07
CA PHE A 38 6.95 -18.79 3.46
C PHE A 38 5.58 -18.62 2.79
N CYS A 39 5.37 -17.47 2.18
CA CYS A 39 4.09 -17.11 1.56
C CYS A 39 4.27 -17.04 0.05
N ALA A 40 3.88 -18.12 -0.66
CA ALA A 40 3.99 -18.15 -2.12
C ALA A 40 3.17 -17.05 -2.79
N PRO A 41 1.91 -16.80 -2.38
CA PRO A 41 1.16 -15.68 -2.95
C PRO A 41 1.81 -14.32 -2.70
N CYS A 42 2.55 -14.17 -1.60
CA CYS A 42 3.27 -12.92 -1.34
C CYS A 42 4.39 -12.70 -2.37
N ARG A 43 5.10 -13.77 -2.73
CA ARG A 43 6.15 -13.69 -3.75
C ARG A 43 5.58 -13.35 -5.12
N ALA A 44 4.45 -13.97 -5.47
CA ALA A 44 3.77 -13.68 -6.73
C ALA A 44 3.29 -12.23 -6.78
N THR A 45 2.76 -11.75 -5.66
CA THR A 45 2.29 -10.37 -5.54
C THR A 45 3.45 -9.39 -5.69
N ARG A 46 4.60 -9.69 -5.05
CA ARG A 46 5.79 -8.84 -5.18
C ARG A 46 6.18 -8.66 -6.64
N ARG A 47 6.17 -9.75 -7.42
CA ARG A 47 6.53 -9.66 -8.84
C ARG A 47 5.56 -8.77 -9.60
N VAL A 48 4.26 -8.91 -9.34
CA VAL A 48 3.25 -8.10 -10.00
C VAL A 48 3.45 -6.62 -9.68
N LEU A 49 3.65 -6.31 -8.39
CA LEU A 49 3.81 -4.91 -7.98
C LEU A 49 5.11 -4.31 -8.50
N ASP A 50 6.19 -5.10 -8.55
CA ASP A 50 7.45 -4.63 -9.12
C ASP A 50 7.27 -4.29 -10.59
N GLU A 51 6.56 -5.15 -11.34
CA GLU A 51 6.30 -4.91 -12.76
C GLU A 51 5.49 -3.64 -12.97
N VAL A 52 4.43 -3.48 -12.19
CA VAL A 52 3.55 -2.32 -12.34
C VAL A 52 4.29 -1.04 -11.95
N ALA A 53 5.05 -1.06 -10.86
CA ALA A 53 5.82 0.11 -10.44
C ALA A 53 6.87 0.49 -11.50
N ALA A 54 7.46 -0.50 -12.17
CA ALA A 54 8.43 -0.23 -13.23
C ALA A 54 7.79 0.39 -14.47
N MET A 55 6.49 0.14 -14.68
CA MET A 55 5.77 0.65 -15.85
C MET A 55 5.32 2.09 -15.70
N VAL A 56 5.14 2.56 -14.46
CA VAL A 56 4.53 3.87 -14.20
C VAL A 56 5.51 4.75 -13.44
N PRO A 57 6.05 5.79 -14.10
CA PRO A 57 6.97 6.71 -13.42
C PRO A 57 6.30 7.37 -12.20
N GLY A 58 7.06 7.51 -11.12
CA GLY A 58 6.56 8.15 -9.91
C GLY A 58 5.81 7.21 -8.97
N VAL A 59 5.80 5.90 -9.26
CA VAL A 59 5.17 4.91 -8.39
C VAL A 59 6.26 4.16 -7.63
N ALA A 60 6.14 4.15 -6.30
CA ALA A 60 7.05 3.39 -5.45
C ALA A 60 6.38 2.08 -5.02
N HIS A 61 7.19 1.07 -4.72
CA HIS A 61 6.73 -0.19 -4.16
C HIS A 61 7.46 -0.42 -2.84
N ILE A 62 6.70 -0.57 -1.76
CA ILE A 62 7.26 -0.82 -0.43
C ILE A 62 6.70 -2.14 0.07
N GLU A 63 7.59 -3.06 0.46
CA GLU A 63 7.18 -4.33 1.04
C GLU A 63 7.46 -4.32 2.53
N ILE A 64 6.48 -4.71 3.34
CA ILE A 64 6.57 -4.72 4.79
C ILE A 64 6.36 -6.13 5.30
N ASP A 65 7.25 -6.59 6.16
CA ASP A 65 7.10 -7.86 6.86
C ASP A 65 6.05 -7.67 7.97
N ALA A 66 4.87 -8.25 7.75
CA ALA A 66 3.77 -8.12 8.70
C ALA A 66 4.13 -8.67 10.08
N GLU A 67 4.98 -9.69 10.13
CA GLU A 67 5.36 -10.31 11.39
C GLU A 67 6.30 -9.44 12.21
N ALA A 68 7.03 -8.54 11.54
CA ALA A 68 7.95 -7.61 12.19
C ALA A 68 7.28 -6.27 12.52
N ARG A 69 6.08 -6.03 12.03
CA ARG A 69 5.38 -4.75 12.19
C ARG A 69 3.95 -4.96 12.65
N LEU A 70 3.78 -5.68 13.76
CA LEU A 70 2.44 -5.94 14.32
C LEU A 70 1.72 -4.67 14.72
N ASP A 71 2.46 -3.64 15.13
CA ASP A 71 1.89 -2.33 15.44
C ASP A 71 1.14 -1.76 14.24
N LEU A 72 1.79 -1.79 13.08
CA LEU A 72 1.25 -1.25 11.85
C LEU A 72 0.10 -2.13 11.31
N VAL A 73 0.27 -3.44 11.40
CA VAL A 73 -0.76 -4.40 11.01
C VAL A 73 -2.06 -4.12 11.76
N ARG A 74 -1.97 -3.91 13.07
CA ARG A 74 -3.14 -3.63 13.89
C ARG A 74 -3.73 -2.26 13.58
N ALA A 75 -2.87 -1.24 13.45
CA ALA A 75 -3.32 0.11 13.18
C ALA A 75 -4.08 0.21 11.85
N LEU A 76 -3.65 -0.55 10.84
CA LEU A 76 -4.26 -0.50 9.52
C LEU A 76 -5.31 -1.59 9.31
N GLY A 77 -5.52 -2.46 10.29
CA GLY A 77 -6.52 -3.52 10.17
C GLY A 77 -6.17 -4.57 9.14
N ILE A 78 -4.89 -4.92 9.03
CA ILE A 78 -4.43 -5.96 8.09
C ILE A 78 -4.78 -7.31 8.69
N LEU A 79 -5.59 -8.11 8.00
CA LEU A 79 -6.10 -9.38 8.52
C LEU A 79 -5.43 -10.60 7.90
N LYS A 80 -4.75 -10.43 6.78
CA LYS A 80 -4.10 -11.58 6.11
C LYS A 80 -2.96 -11.07 5.23
N THR A 81 -2.07 -11.99 4.82
CA THR A 81 -1.02 -11.69 3.85
C THR A 81 -1.19 -12.58 2.62
N PRO A 82 -0.94 -12.05 1.43
CA PRO A 82 -0.56 -10.67 1.19
C PRO A 82 -1.77 -9.73 1.31
N THR A 83 -1.52 -8.49 1.69
CA THR A 83 -2.47 -7.40 1.57
C THR A 83 -1.75 -6.25 0.89
N VAL A 84 -2.40 -5.64 -0.08
CA VAL A 84 -1.83 -4.54 -0.84
C VAL A 84 -2.66 -3.28 -0.60
N LEU A 85 -1.99 -2.19 -0.24
CA LEU A 85 -2.62 -0.88 -0.16
C LEU A 85 -2.11 -0.05 -1.33
N VAL A 86 -3.01 0.67 -1.98
CA VAL A 86 -2.64 1.62 -3.03
C VAL A 86 -2.84 3.02 -2.44
N LEU A 87 -1.74 3.75 -2.31
CA LEU A 87 -1.74 5.09 -1.72
C LEU A 87 -1.54 6.13 -2.82
N ASP A 88 -2.19 7.28 -2.67
CA ASP A 88 -1.98 8.40 -3.58
C ASP A 88 -0.68 9.15 -3.24
N ALA A 89 -0.43 10.27 -3.92
CA ALA A 89 0.79 11.05 -3.72
C ALA A 89 0.90 11.61 -2.30
N HIS A 90 -0.20 11.73 -1.60
CA HIS A 90 -0.24 12.24 -0.23
C HIS A 90 -0.22 11.13 0.81
N GLY A 91 -0.12 9.88 0.37
CA GLY A 91 -0.10 8.74 1.28
C GLY A 91 -1.47 8.27 1.73
N ARG A 92 -2.54 8.77 1.12
CA ARG A 92 -3.90 8.32 1.47
C ARG A 92 -4.20 7.00 0.79
N GLU A 93 -4.84 6.11 1.54
CA GLU A 93 -5.24 4.82 1.01
C GLU A 93 -6.45 5.02 0.10
N VAL A 94 -6.32 4.71 -1.20
CA VAL A 94 -7.42 4.81 -2.16
C VAL A 94 -8.01 3.45 -2.50
N ARG A 95 -7.23 2.38 -2.37
CA ARG A 95 -7.70 1.01 -2.60
C ARG A 95 -6.94 0.04 -1.72
N ARG A 96 -7.57 -1.10 -1.44
CA ARG A 96 -6.98 -2.17 -0.66
C ARG A 96 -7.40 -3.51 -1.26
N ALA A 97 -6.46 -4.44 -1.37
CA ALA A 97 -6.75 -5.81 -1.79
C ALA A 97 -6.21 -6.77 -0.75
N ALA A 98 -7.08 -7.61 -0.21
CA ALA A 98 -6.68 -8.69 0.68
C ALA A 98 -6.53 -9.95 -0.18
N GLY A 99 -5.36 -10.58 -0.09
CA GLY A 99 -5.02 -11.70 -0.96
C GLY A 99 -4.24 -11.23 -2.18
N GLN A 100 -3.92 -12.18 -3.05
CA GLN A 100 -3.12 -11.90 -4.25
C GLN A 100 -3.98 -11.16 -5.28
N PRO A 101 -3.60 -9.93 -5.66
CA PRO A 101 -4.35 -9.19 -6.67
C PRO A 101 -3.92 -9.61 -8.06
N ARG A 102 -4.80 -9.41 -9.05
CA ARG A 102 -4.41 -9.56 -10.44
C ARG A 102 -3.75 -8.27 -10.91
N LYS A 103 -2.82 -8.39 -11.86
CA LYS A 103 -2.11 -7.25 -12.39
C LYS A 103 -3.05 -6.16 -12.92
N ALA A 104 -4.11 -6.58 -13.63
CA ALA A 104 -5.08 -5.64 -14.19
C ALA A 104 -5.78 -4.83 -13.08
N ASP A 105 -6.07 -5.47 -11.94
CA ASP A 105 -6.72 -4.78 -10.82
C ASP A 105 -5.78 -3.76 -10.18
N VAL A 106 -4.49 -4.09 -10.11
CA VAL A 106 -3.49 -3.15 -9.58
C VAL A 106 -3.37 -1.93 -10.48
N ILE A 107 -3.33 -2.16 -11.79
CA ILE A 107 -3.24 -1.07 -12.77
C ILE A 107 -4.48 -0.17 -12.67
N ALA A 108 -5.66 -0.77 -12.56
CA ALA A 108 -6.91 0.00 -12.42
C ALA A 108 -6.92 0.83 -11.15
N ALA A 109 -6.45 0.26 -10.04
CA ALA A 109 -6.40 0.97 -8.77
C ALA A 109 -5.40 2.13 -8.83
N LEU A 110 -4.27 1.94 -9.51
CA LEU A 110 -3.32 3.02 -9.70
C LEU A 110 -3.92 4.19 -10.48
N GLY A 111 -4.78 3.89 -11.45
CA GLY A 111 -5.46 4.95 -12.20
C GLY A 111 -6.30 5.85 -11.32
N GLU A 112 -6.77 5.34 -10.18
CA GLU A 112 -7.53 6.14 -9.21
C GLU A 112 -6.60 6.95 -8.29
N ALA A 113 -5.37 6.50 -8.11
CA ALA A 113 -4.43 7.11 -7.17
C ALA A 113 -3.58 8.22 -7.79
N VAL A 114 -3.33 8.13 -9.08
CA VAL A 114 -2.45 9.09 -9.77
C VAL A 114 -3.20 10.26 -10.36
#